data_b9ffc0a5337c6a806e0c2e94650114e0
#
_entry.id   b9ffc0a5337c6a806e0c2e94650114e0
#
_cell.length_a   1.000
_cell.length_b   1.000
_cell.length_c   1.000
_cell.angle_alpha   90.00
_cell.angle_beta   90.00
_cell.angle_gamma   90.00
#
_symmetry.space_group_name_H-M   'P 1'
#
loop_
_entity.id
_entity.type
_entity.pdbx_description
1 polymer ?
#
loop_
_entity_poly.entity_id
_entity_poly.type
_entity_poly.pdbx_seq_one_letter_code
_entity_poly.pdbx_strand_id
1 'polypeptide(L)'
;TLERIGLDTYNSLGTCKGSDMLGIRASHPYLDRDSLIIAGDHVTTEAGTGIVHTAPGHGLEDYLVSIENGLEVLNTVKANGTFKDDVAHFAGQFIFNANDNIIDLLKEKDVLLSQSQYEHSYPHCWRHKTPVIFRATPQWFISMDANELLEKSLSSVNSVKWEPAWGQSRMESMLESRPDWCISRQRSWGVPIVLLVDKDTGEIHPETQEIIEKVAIMVEKNGIQAWHDVAIEELTEKHENYYKVTDCLDVWFDSGVTHACVLDTNEDLQFPADLYLEGSDQHRGWFQSSLLTSIATVSYTHLRAHETREDLVCRLLL
;
A
#
# COMPACT_ATOMS: atom_id res chain seq x y z
N THR A 1 32.72 15.12 -3.40
CA THR A 1 31.81 15.64 -2.36
C THR A 1 32.42 16.79 -1.58
N LEU A 2 33.65 16.69 -1.09
CA LEU A 2 34.28 17.72 -0.27
C LEU A 2 34.39 19.07 -0.99
N GLU A 3 34.75 19.08 -2.27
CA GLU A 3 34.78 20.28 -3.11
C GLU A 3 33.40 20.97 -3.19
N ARG A 4 32.31 20.18 -3.25
CA ARG A 4 30.92 20.73 -3.31
C ARG A 4 30.50 21.44 -2.03
N ILE A 5 31.11 21.11 -0.89
CA ILE A 5 30.84 21.76 0.40
C ILE A 5 31.90 22.80 0.77
N GLY A 6 32.81 23.15 -0.18
CA GLY A 6 33.81 24.20 0.00
C GLY A 6 35.02 23.79 0.83
N LEU A 7 35.27 22.47 0.98
CA LEU A 7 36.45 21.94 1.66
C LEU A 7 37.51 21.55 0.64
N ASP A 8 38.39 22.52 0.30
CA ASP A 8 39.46 22.31 -0.68
C ASP A 8 40.71 21.61 -0.10
N THR A 9 40.83 21.62 1.23
CA THR A 9 41.99 20.99 1.91
C THR A 9 41.50 20.08 3.04
N TYR A 10 41.96 18.82 3.00
CA TYR A 10 41.68 17.83 4.04
C TYR A 10 42.84 16.83 4.15
N ASN A 11 42.96 16.21 5.32
CA ASN A 11 43.88 15.08 5.53
C ASN A 11 43.10 13.78 5.59
N SER A 12 43.39 12.86 4.69
CA SER A 12 42.84 11.51 4.77
C SER A 12 43.52 10.73 5.89
N LEU A 13 42.81 10.33 6.91
CA LEU A 13 43.34 9.55 8.03
C LEU A 13 43.27 8.04 7.77
N GLY A 14 42.40 7.62 6.84
CA GLY A 14 42.23 6.22 6.48
C GLY A 14 41.06 6.04 5.50
N THR A 15 40.90 4.82 5.05
CA THR A 15 39.80 4.37 4.20
C THR A 15 39.24 3.06 4.73
N CYS A 16 37.92 2.88 4.59
CA CYS A 16 37.23 1.62 4.90
C CYS A 16 36.21 1.31 3.81
N LYS A 17 35.78 0.07 3.72
CA LYS A 17 34.63 -0.29 2.88
C LYS A 17 33.31 0.07 3.59
N GLY A 18 32.25 0.34 2.84
CA GLY A 18 30.93 0.53 3.41
C GLY A 18 30.48 -0.68 4.26
N SER A 19 30.82 -1.90 3.84
CA SER A 19 30.57 -3.13 4.60
C SER A 19 31.19 -3.13 6.01
N ASP A 20 32.32 -2.44 6.20
CA ASP A 20 33.03 -2.39 7.50
C ASP A 20 32.32 -1.43 8.47
N MET A 21 31.38 -0.64 7.98
CA MET A 21 30.58 0.31 8.76
C MET A 21 29.23 -0.27 9.21
N LEU A 22 28.82 -1.43 8.71
CA LEU A 22 27.53 -2.03 9.04
C LEU A 22 27.41 -2.30 10.56
N GLY A 23 26.25 -1.97 11.11
CA GLY A 23 25.97 -2.15 12.53
C GLY A 23 26.50 -1.04 13.43
N ILE A 24 27.28 -0.07 12.90
CA ILE A 24 27.66 1.12 13.66
C ILE A 24 26.40 1.97 13.93
N ARG A 25 26.34 2.53 15.13
CA ARG A 25 25.26 3.46 15.54
C ARG A 25 25.83 4.87 15.56
N ALA A 26 25.16 5.76 14.83
CA ALA A 26 25.47 7.18 14.81
C ALA A 26 24.41 7.94 15.64
N SER A 27 24.82 8.84 16.51
CA SER A 27 23.88 9.66 17.28
C SER A 27 23.11 10.61 16.38
N HIS A 28 21.81 10.70 16.59
CA HIS A 28 20.97 11.64 15.84
C HIS A 28 21.34 13.08 16.21
N PRO A 29 21.39 14.03 15.25
CA PRO A 29 21.92 15.37 15.49
C PRO A 29 21.14 16.21 16.50
N TYR A 30 19.86 15.93 16.77
CA TYR A 30 19.05 16.70 17.71
C TYR A 30 18.02 15.89 18.51
N LEU A 31 17.87 14.59 18.24
CA LEU A 31 16.99 13.69 19.01
C LEU A 31 17.85 12.73 19.85
N ASP A 32 17.31 12.34 21.00
CA ASP A 32 17.95 11.34 21.87
C ASP A 32 17.68 9.91 21.34
N ARG A 33 18.28 9.61 20.20
CA ARG A 33 18.25 8.28 19.57
C ARG A 33 19.47 8.05 18.68
N ASP A 34 19.76 6.79 18.42
CA ASP A 34 20.78 6.40 17.45
C ASP A 34 20.18 6.03 16.10
N SER A 35 20.96 6.24 15.05
CA SER A 35 20.70 5.78 13.69
C SER A 35 21.64 4.64 13.35
N LEU A 36 21.11 3.50 12.94
CA LEU A 36 21.90 2.32 12.56
C LEU A 36 22.39 2.45 11.12
N ILE A 37 23.66 2.12 10.88
CA ILE A 37 24.19 2.01 9.51
C ILE A 37 23.85 0.61 8.97
N ILE A 38 23.12 0.58 7.87
CA ILE A 38 22.67 -0.64 7.17
C ILE A 38 23.13 -0.62 5.71
N ALA A 39 23.15 -1.77 5.05
CA ALA A 39 23.35 -1.86 3.61
C ALA A 39 22.03 -1.60 2.86
N GLY A 40 22.12 -1.01 1.67
CA GLY A 40 20.97 -0.82 0.77
C GLY A 40 21.44 -0.80 -0.68
N ASP A 41 20.87 -1.65 -1.52
CA ASP A 41 21.25 -1.82 -2.93
C ASP A 41 20.95 -0.57 -3.78
N HIS A 42 20.03 0.28 -3.32
CA HIS A 42 19.72 1.56 -3.96
C HIS A 42 20.79 2.64 -3.72
N VAL A 43 21.75 2.39 -2.83
CA VAL A 43 22.82 3.35 -2.51
C VAL A 43 24.05 3.07 -3.37
N THR A 44 24.43 4.05 -4.19
CA THR A 44 25.58 3.94 -5.08
C THR A 44 26.76 4.80 -4.61
N THR A 45 27.96 4.46 -5.04
CA THR A 45 29.17 5.27 -4.79
C THR A 45 29.45 6.30 -5.89
N GLU A 46 28.65 6.33 -6.94
CA GLU A 46 28.81 7.22 -8.10
C GLU A 46 28.36 8.65 -7.82
N ALA A 47 27.42 8.81 -6.90
CA ALA A 47 26.88 10.11 -6.51
C ALA A 47 26.96 10.33 -4.99
N GLY A 48 27.24 11.56 -4.58
CA GLY A 48 27.25 11.95 -3.17
C GLY A 48 28.37 11.30 -2.36
N THR A 49 28.05 10.86 -1.15
CA THR A 49 28.99 10.27 -0.18
C THR A 49 28.96 8.75 -0.15
N GLY A 50 27.99 8.11 -0.78
CA GLY A 50 27.69 6.69 -0.58
C GLY A 50 27.02 6.38 0.76
N ILE A 51 26.61 7.41 1.52
CA ILE A 51 25.84 7.30 2.76
C ILE A 51 24.58 8.15 2.60
N VAL A 52 23.42 7.52 2.78
CA VAL A 52 22.10 8.15 2.60
C VAL A 52 21.30 8.03 3.88
N HIS A 53 20.57 9.07 4.24
CA HIS A 53 19.59 8.99 5.34
C HIS A 53 18.38 8.18 4.88
N THR A 54 17.99 7.19 5.66
CA THR A 54 16.85 6.30 5.40
C THR A 54 15.66 6.73 6.25
N ALA A 55 14.53 7.01 5.61
CA ALA A 55 13.26 7.39 6.26
C ALA A 55 12.14 6.39 5.90
N PRO A 56 11.98 5.28 6.65
CA PRO A 56 11.11 4.15 6.30
C PRO A 56 9.66 4.53 6.04
N GLY A 57 9.15 5.54 6.71
CA GLY A 57 7.78 6.03 6.54
C GLY A 57 7.56 6.96 5.35
N HIS A 58 8.62 7.30 4.58
CA HIS A 58 8.58 8.40 3.61
C HIS A 58 9.22 8.09 2.25
N GLY A 59 9.57 6.84 1.97
CA GLY A 59 10.11 6.38 0.70
C GLY A 59 9.95 4.87 0.54
N LEU A 60 9.75 4.39 -0.70
CA LEU A 60 9.54 2.96 -0.95
C LEU A 60 10.84 2.15 -0.73
N GLU A 61 11.94 2.61 -1.31
CA GLU A 61 13.25 1.94 -1.14
C GLU A 61 13.66 1.95 0.33
N ASP A 62 13.45 3.07 1.03
CA ASP A 62 13.71 3.20 2.46
C ASP A 62 12.84 2.25 3.28
N TYR A 63 11.58 2.10 2.91
CA TYR A 63 10.66 1.16 3.56
C TYR A 63 11.14 -0.29 3.39
N LEU A 64 11.43 -0.70 2.15
CA LEU A 64 11.84 -2.08 1.85
C LEU A 64 13.12 -2.46 2.60
N VAL A 65 14.18 -1.64 2.52
CA VAL A 65 15.44 -1.91 3.21
C VAL A 65 15.27 -1.91 4.74
N SER A 66 14.31 -1.14 5.25
CA SER A 66 14.01 -1.09 6.68
C SER A 66 13.34 -2.36 7.18
N ILE A 67 12.39 -2.91 6.43
CA ILE A 67 11.74 -4.20 6.75
C ILE A 67 12.77 -5.33 6.76
N GLU A 68 13.64 -5.40 5.75
CA GLU A 68 14.71 -6.39 5.66
C GLU A 68 15.68 -6.35 6.85
N ASN A 69 15.90 -5.17 7.41
CA ASN A 69 16.80 -4.96 8.57
C ASN A 69 16.05 -4.89 9.91
N GLY A 70 14.74 -5.14 9.96
CA GLY A 70 13.93 -5.12 11.17
C GLY A 70 13.85 -3.75 11.84
N LEU A 71 13.90 -2.67 11.06
CA LEU A 71 13.78 -1.30 11.57
C LEU A 71 12.31 -0.90 11.70
N GLU A 72 12.01 -0.09 12.71
CA GLU A 72 10.68 0.46 12.91
C GLU A 72 10.33 1.49 11.84
N VAL A 73 9.11 1.39 11.30
CA VAL A 73 8.57 2.35 10.33
C VAL A 73 7.98 3.56 11.07
N LEU A 74 8.81 4.54 11.33
CA LEU A 74 8.38 5.78 11.98
C LEU A 74 7.57 6.65 11.03
N ASN A 75 6.30 6.87 11.34
CA ASN A 75 5.47 7.81 10.61
C ASN A 75 5.26 9.08 11.45
N THR A 76 6.01 10.13 11.14
CA THR A 76 6.03 11.38 11.89
C THR A 76 5.05 12.43 11.39
N VAL A 77 4.36 12.18 10.26
CA VAL A 77 3.51 13.15 9.58
C VAL A 77 2.05 12.74 9.61
N LYS A 78 1.16 13.67 9.99
CA LYS A 78 -0.30 13.51 9.97
C LYS A 78 -0.86 13.55 8.53
N ALA A 79 -2.11 13.14 8.35
CA ALA A 79 -2.80 13.13 7.05
C ALA A 79 -2.89 14.52 6.39
N ASN A 80 -2.89 15.60 7.18
CA ASN A 80 -2.93 16.98 6.70
C ASN A 80 -1.54 17.55 6.35
N GLY A 81 -0.47 16.75 6.40
CA GLY A 81 0.89 17.16 6.10
C GLY A 81 1.60 17.92 7.23
N THR A 82 1.06 17.94 8.44
CA THR A 82 1.75 18.50 9.60
C THR A 82 2.45 17.42 10.41
N PHE A 83 3.53 17.76 11.10
CA PHE A 83 4.15 16.85 12.05
C PHE A 83 3.19 16.47 13.17
N LYS A 84 3.31 15.23 13.67
CA LYS A 84 2.55 14.74 14.84
C LYS A 84 2.91 15.52 16.09
N ASP A 85 2.05 15.46 17.11
CA ASP A 85 2.20 16.25 18.34
C ASP A 85 3.36 15.76 19.22
N ASP A 86 3.82 14.54 19.01
CA ASP A 86 4.95 13.89 19.70
C ASP A 86 6.31 14.15 19.00
N VAL A 87 6.32 14.83 17.85
CA VAL A 87 7.57 15.15 17.15
C VAL A 87 8.24 16.36 17.82
N ALA A 88 9.33 16.08 18.50
CA ALA A 88 10.11 17.11 19.18
C ALA A 88 10.53 18.25 18.23
N HIS A 89 10.47 19.50 18.71
CA HIS A 89 10.80 20.75 18.01
C HIS A 89 9.87 21.16 16.88
N PHE A 90 9.13 20.23 16.22
CA PHE A 90 8.38 20.50 14.97
C PHE A 90 6.90 20.15 15.06
N ALA A 91 6.38 19.75 16.22
CA ALA A 91 4.99 19.40 16.44
C ALA A 91 4.01 20.40 15.80
N GLY A 92 3.07 19.93 14.99
CA GLY A 92 2.04 20.74 14.34
C GLY A 92 2.52 21.60 13.18
N GLN A 93 3.82 21.70 12.89
CA GLN A 93 4.32 22.46 11.74
C GLN A 93 4.03 21.71 10.43
N PHE A 94 3.69 22.47 9.38
CA PHE A 94 3.55 21.93 8.04
C PHE A 94 4.93 21.59 7.47
N ILE A 95 5.10 20.39 6.93
CA ILE A 95 6.42 19.83 6.60
C ILE A 95 7.23 20.69 5.63
N PHE A 96 6.61 21.30 4.61
CA PHE A 96 7.32 22.16 3.67
C PHE A 96 7.78 23.49 4.28
N ASN A 97 7.15 23.93 5.38
CA ASN A 97 7.55 25.14 6.11
C ASN A 97 8.58 24.84 7.21
N ALA A 98 8.79 23.57 7.55
CA ALA A 98 9.71 23.18 8.61
C ALA A 98 11.19 23.16 8.17
N ASN A 99 11.47 23.14 6.86
CA ASN A 99 12.83 22.99 6.35
C ASN A 99 13.80 24.05 6.90
N ASP A 100 13.41 25.32 6.87
CA ASP A 100 14.26 26.40 7.40
C ASP A 100 14.47 26.26 8.90
N ASN A 101 13.43 25.91 9.65
CA ASN A 101 13.52 25.70 11.10
C ASN A 101 14.42 24.50 11.47
N ILE A 102 14.40 23.43 10.65
CA ILE A 102 15.31 22.29 10.82
C ILE A 102 16.77 22.71 10.58
N ILE A 103 17.00 23.46 9.53
CA ILE A 103 18.33 23.99 9.18
C ILE A 103 18.85 24.90 10.31
N ASP A 104 18.02 25.78 10.84
CA ASP A 104 18.39 26.68 11.92
C ASP A 104 18.70 25.92 13.22
N LEU A 105 17.91 24.90 13.55
CA LEU A 105 18.20 24.01 14.68
C LEU A 105 19.55 23.28 14.52
N LEU A 106 19.87 22.81 13.32
CA LEU A 106 21.15 22.15 13.03
C LEU A 106 22.33 23.12 13.15
N LYS A 107 22.15 24.40 12.75
CA LYS A 107 23.13 25.46 12.96
C LYS A 107 23.33 25.77 14.44
N GLU A 108 22.23 25.95 15.19
CA GLU A 108 22.26 26.21 16.62
C GLU A 108 23.03 25.13 17.39
N LYS A 109 22.88 23.89 16.97
CA LYS A 109 23.57 22.74 17.59
C LYS A 109 24.99 22.50 17.05
N ASP A 110 25.47 23.33 16.13
CA ASP A 110 26.79 23.23 15.50
C ASP A 110 27.03 21.86 14.80
N VAL A 111 25.98 21.29 14.20
CA VAL A 111 26.04 20.00 13.50
C VAL A 111 25.76 20.09 12.01
N LEU A 112 25.48 21.30 11.48
CA LEU A 112 25.31 21.54 10.06
C LEU A 112 26.65 21.73 9.36
N LEU A 113 27.03 20.77 8.52
CA LEU A 113 28.27 20.83 7.76
C LEU A 113 28.20 21.81 6.58
N SER A 114 27.14 21.75 5.78
CA SER A 114 26.93 22.58 4.60
C SER A 114 25.45 22.64 4.20
N GLN A 115 25.08 23.71 3.53
CA GLN A 115 23.74 23.91 2.96
C GLN A 115 23.88 24.47 1.55
N SER A 116 23.11 23.93 0.62
CA SER A 116 22.97 24.47 -0.74
C SER A 116 21.54 24.32 -1.24
N GLN A 117 21.13 25.21 -2.12
CA GLN A 117 19.88 25.07 -2.86
C GLN A 117 20.17 24.47 -4.24
N TYR A 118 19.30 23.58 -4.71
CA TYR A 118 19.35 23.06 -6.06
C TYR A 118 17.94 22.79 -6.58
N GLU A 119 17.78 22.90 -7.89
CA GLU A 119 16.51 22.60 -8.55
C GLU A 119 16.48 21.14 -8.99
N HIS A 120 15.34 20.49 -8.75
CA HIS A 120 15.09 19.12 -9.19
C HIS A 120 13.61 18.90 -9.49
N SER A 121 13.31 17.87 -10.27
CA SER A 121 11.93 17.45 -10.51
C SER A 121 11.31 16.90 -9.23
N TYR A 122 10.10 17.36 -8.91
CA TYR A 122 9.37 16.90 -7.73
C TYR A 122 7.95 16.47 -8.12
N PRO A 123 7.43 15.35 -7.58
CA PRO A 123 6.09 14.87 -7.91
C PRO A 123 5.02 15.82 -7.38
N HIS A 124 4.06 16.15 -8.25
CA HIS A 124 2.92 17.01 -7.93
C HIS A 124 1.60 16.28 -8.18
N CYS A 125 0.59 16.58 -7.37
CA CYS A 125 -0.77 16.13 -7.61
C CYS A 125 -1.24 16.61 -8.99
N TRP A 126 -1.64 15.69 -9.87
CA TRP A 126 -2.06 16.02 -11.23
C TRP A 126 -3.28 16.97 -11.26
N ARG A 127 -4.15 16.90 -10.24
CA ARG A 127 -5.37 17.72 -10.13
C ARG A 127 -5.09 19.09 -9.51
N HIS A 128 -4.48 19.13 -8.32
CA HIS A 128 -4.26 20.35 -7.55
C HIS A 128 -2.96 21.05 -7.88
N LYS A 129 -2.05 20.42 -8.61
CA LYS A 129 -0.71 20.93 -8.97
C LYS A 129 0.16 21.30 -7.75
N THR A 130 -0.17 20.75 -6.58
CA THR A 130 0.62 20.93 -5.36
C THR A 130 1.61 19.78 -5.18
N PRO A 131 2.76 20.00 -4.54
CA PRO A 131 3.70 18.93 -4.24
C PRO A 131 3.04 17.87 -3.36
N VAL A 132 3.38 16.61 -3.61
CA VAL A 132 2.91 15.47 -2.82
C VAL A 132 4.00 15.00 -1.87
N ILE A 133 3.62 14.24 -0.84
CA ILE A 133 4.56 13.58 0.08
C ILE A 133 4.32 12.08 0.07
N PHE A 134 5.39 11.32 0.22
CA PHE A 134 5.30 9.90 0.52
C PHE A 134 5.10 9.72 2.02
N ARG A 135 4.15 8.89 2.39
CA ARG A 135 3.82 8.62 3.78
C ARG A 135 3.32 7.19 3.93
N ALA A 136 3.93 6.41 4.81
CA ALA A 136 3.40 5.11 5.18
C ALA A 136 2.06 5.29 5.90
N THR A 137 1.05 4.57 5.44
CA THR A 137 -0.29 4.54 6.05
C THR A 137 -0.78 3.11 6.10
N PRO A 138 -1.51 2.71 7.16
CA PRO A 138 -2.19 1.42 7.16
C PRO A 138 -3.12 1.32 5.96
N GLN A 139 -3.06 0.18 5.28
CA GLN A 139 -3.89 -0.12 4.11
C GLN A 139 -4.33 -1.58 4.16
N TRP A 140 -5.41 -1.90 3.44
CA TRP A 140 -5.90 -3.26 3.28
C TRP A 140 -5.41 -3.83 1.96
N PHE A 141 -4.88 -5.05 2.03
CA PHE A 141 -4.30 -5.74 0.88
C PHE A 141 -4.92 -7.13 0.72
N ILE A 142 -5.07 -7.56 -0.53
CA ILE A 142 -5.22 -8.96 -0.88
C ILE A 142 -3.83 -9.47 -1.19
N SER A 143 -3.36 -10.44 -0.38
CA SER A 143 -2.05 -11.05 -0.60
C SER A 143 -2.09 -11.97 -1.81
N MET A 144 -1.10 -11.83 -2.68
CA MET A 144 -0.95 -12.70 -3.84
C MET A 144 -0.42 -14.08 -3.46
N ASP A 145 0.34 -14.18 -2.37
CA ASP A 145 0.92 -15.44 -1.90
C ASP A 145 -0.06 -16.25 -1.03
N ALA A 146 -0.98 -15.57 -0.32
CA ALA A 146 -1.95 -16.23 0.54
C ALA A 146 -2.87 -17.16 -0.28
N ASN A 147 -3.03 -18.38 0.22
CA ASN A 147 -3.85 -19.44 -0.41
C ASN A 147 -3.47 -19.72 -1.87
N GLU A 148 -2.22 -19.45 -2.25
CA GLU A 148 -1.71 -19.70 -3.60
C GLU A 148 -2.46 -18.89 -4.68
N LEU A 149 -2.97 -17.70 -4.35
CA LEU A 149 -3.82 -16.90 -5.25
C LEU A 149 -3.11 -16.60 -6.57
N LEU A 150 -1.83 -16.22 -6.52
CA LEU A 150 -1.04 -15.95 -7.73
C LEU A 150 -0.86 -17.19 -8.59
N GLU A 151 -0.47 -18.32 -7.98
CA GLU A 151 -0.22 -19.58 -8.68
C GLU A 151 -1.51 -20.10 -9.34
N LYS A 152 -2.63 -20.09 -8.60
CA LYS A 152 -3.93 -20.49 -9.12
C LYS A 152 -4.41 -19.57 -10.25
N SER A 153 -4.15 -18.27 -10.14
CA SER A 153 -4.47 -17.32 -11.20
C SER A 153 -3.68 -17.57 -12.48
N LEU A 154 -2.38 -17.81 -12.37
CA LEU A 154 -1.52 -18.17 -13.50
C LEU A 154 -1.96 -19.51 -14.14
N SER A 155 -2.30 -20.51 -13.33
CA SER A 155 -2.84 -21.79 -13.81
C SER A 155 -4.15 -21.58 -14.60
N SER A 156 -5.04 -20.74 -14.11
CA SER A 156 -6.33 -20.45 -14.75
C SER A 156 -6.16 -19.72 -16.10
N VAL A 157 -5.18 -18.81 -16.21
CA VAL A 157 -4.88 -18.14 -17.48
C VAL A 157 -4.56 -19.14 -18.58
N ASN A 158 -3.90 -20.26 -18.28
CA ASN A 158 -3.56 -21.31 -19.24
C ASN A 158 -4.78 -22.11 -19.74
N SER A 159 -5.88 -22.10 -19.02
CA SER A 159 -7.11 -22.82 -19.39
C SER A 159 -8.10 -21.98 -20.19
N VAL A 160 -7.87 -20.66 -20.29
CA VAL A 160 -8.70 -19.72 -21.03
C VAL A 160 -8.31 -19.70 -22.52
N LYS A 161 -9.30 -19.64 -23.41
CA LYS A 161 -9.06 -19.37 -24.82
C LYS A 161 -8.89 -17.86 -25.02
N TRP A 162 -7.69 -17.45 -25.41
CA TRP A 162 -7.38 -16.05 -25.69
C TRP A 162 -7.53 -15.70 -27.17
N GLU A 163 -8.25 -14.61 -27.43
CA GLU A 163 -8.42 -14.08 -28.78
C GLU A 163 -8.18 -12.56 -28.76
N PRO A 164 -7.08 -12.07 -29.32
CA PRO A 164 -5.99 -12.80 -29.99
C PRO A 164 -5.08 -13.57 -29.00
N ALA A 165 -4.44 -14.61 -29.49
CA ALA A 165 -3.64 -15.55 -28.66
C ALA A 165 -2.50 -14.89 -27.83
N TRP A 166 -1.93 -13.77 -28.30
CA TRP A 166 -0.91 -13.04 -27.53
C TRP A 166 -1.43 -12.46 -26.20
N GLY A 167 -2.74 -12.37 -26.02
CA GLY A 167 -3.36 -11.91 -24.79
C GLY A 167 -2.95 -12.75 -23.58
N GLN A 168 -2.76 -14.08 -23.77
CA GLN A 168 -2.32 -14.99 -22.73
C GLN A 168 -0.97 -14.58 -22.15
N SER A 169 0.07 -14.51 -22.97
CA SER A 169 1.42 -14.17 -22.50
C SER A 169 1.49 -12.78 -21.86
N ARG A 170 0.65 -11.85 -22.31
CA ARG A 170 0.54 -10.54 -21.68
C ARG A 170 -0.07 -10.62 -20.28
N MET A 171 -1.10 -11.42 -20.09
CA MET A 171 -1.71 -11.61 -18.76
C MET A 171 -0.73 -12.31 -17.80
N GLU A 172 -0.07 -13.38 -18.25
CA GLU A 172 0.95 -14.09 -17.48
C GLU A 172 2.04 -13.15 -16.98
N SER A 173 2.65 -12.37 -17.88
CA SER A 173 3.70 -11.42 -17.54
C SER A 173 3.24 -10.33 -16.54
N MET A 174 1.98 -9.90 -16.62
CA MET A 174 1.43 -8.92 -15.68
C MET A 174 1.11 -9.50 -14.30
N LEU A 175 0.82 -10.79 -14.23
CA LEU A 175 0.60 -11.50 -12.96
C LEU A 175 1.91 -11.86 -12.28
N GLU A 176 2.90 -12.40 -13.01
CA GLU A 176 4.19 -12.82 -12.46
C GLU A 176 4.91 -11.73 -11.64
N SER A 177 4.77 -10.48 -12.04
CA SER A 177 5.37 -9.33 -11.36
C SER A 177 4.40 -8.57 -10.45
N ARG A 178 3.22 -9.15 -10.18
CA ARG A 178 2.19 -8.44 -9.45
C ARG A 178 2.46 -8.41 -7.94
N PRO A 179 2.55 -7.22 -7.32
CA PRO A 179 2.57 -7.10 -5.87
C PRO A 179 1.18 -7.38 -5.27
N ASP A 180 1.11 -7.51 -3.96
CA ASP A 180 -0.14 -7.54 -3.22
C ASP A 180 -1.07 -6.41 -3.64
N TRP A 181 -2.36 -6.72 -3.74
CA TRP A 181 -3.34 -5.76 -4.24
C TRP A 181 -3.87 -4.88 -3.11
N CYS A 182 -3.43 -3.63 -3.06
CA CYS A 182 -4.01 -2.63 -2.16
C CYS A 182 -5.45 -2.32 -2.58
N ILE A 183 -6.43 -2.75 -1.78
CA ILE A 183 -7.86 -2.58 -2.06
C ILE A 183 -8.50 -1.40 -1.34
N SER A 184 -7.85 -0.80 -0.37
CA SER A 184 -8.40 0.35 0.37
C SER A 184 -8.13 1.68 -0.32
N ARG A 185 -9.12 2.58 -0.26
CA ARG A 185 -9.06 3.93 -0.81
C ARG A 185 -9.66 4.92 0.18
N GLN A 186 -8.97 6.03 0.41
CA GLN A 186 -9.42 7.15 1.23
C GLN A 186 -10.25 8.08 0.35
N ARG A 187 -11.50 7.71 0.11
CA ARG A 187 -12.47 8.46 -0.71
C ARG A 187 -13.78 8.66 0.05
N SER A 188 -14.45 9.75 -0.24
CA SER A 188 -15.77 10.04 0.33
C SER A 188 -16.92 9.31 -0.39
N TRP A 189 -16.65 8.65 -1.50
CA TRP A 189 -17.59 7.87 -2.28
C TRP A 189 -16.98 6.56 -2.73
N GLY A 190 -17.71 5.46 -2.57
CA GLY A 190 -17.30 4.09 -2.92
C GLY A 190 -17.99 3.06 -2.04
N VAL A 191 -17.83 1.79 -2.36
CA VAL A 191 -18.30 0.69 -1.51
C VAL A 191 -17.43 0.65 -0.25
N PRO A 192 -18.00 0.76 0.97
CA PRO A 192 -17.21 0.81 2.19
C PRO A 192 -16.55 -0.55 2.49
N ILE A 193 -15.39 -0.51 3.12
CA ILE A 193 -14.79 -1.68 3.73
C ILE A 193 -15.43 -1.88 5.10
N VAL A 194 -16.36 -2.84 5.19
CA VAL A 194 -17.16 -3.11 6.39
C VAL A 194 -16.35 -3.95 7.38
N LEU A 195 -15.42 -3.30 8.08
CA LEU A 195 -14.58 -3.94 9.09
C LEU A 195 -14.57 -3.12 10.39
N LEU A 196 -14.60 -3.83 11.51
CA LEU A 196 -14.23 -3.32 12.83
C LEU A 196 -12.83 -3.85 13.18
N VAL A 197 -11.97 -2.97 13.64
CA VAL A 197 -10.56 -3.27 13.92
C VAL A 197 -10.23 -2.91 15.36
N ASP A 198 -9.57 -3.81 16.06
CA ASP A 198 -9.10 -3.60 17.43
C ASP A 198 -8.00 -2.54 17.45
N LYS A 199 -8.10 -1.59 18.37
CA LYS A 199 -7.20 -0.43 18.47
C LYS A 199 -5.78 -0.78 18.92
N ASP A 200 -5.64 -1.86 19.68
CA ASP A 200 -4.36 -2.25 20.27
C ASP A 200 -3.63 -3.30 19.41
N THR A 201 -4.38 -4.26 18.87
CA THR A 201 -3.79 -5.39 18.11
C THR A 201 -3.81 -5.17 16.60
N GLY A 202 -4.71 -4.33 16.08
CA GLY A 202 -4.94 -4.17 14.65
C GLY A 202 -5.69 -5.35 14.00
N GLU A 203 -6.17 -6.31 14.77
CA GLU A 203 -6.90 -7.46 14.27
C GLU A 203 -8.37 -7.12 13.97
N ILE A 204 -8.94 -7.83 13.01
CA ILE A 204 -10.36 -7.67 12.66
C ILE A 204 -11.25 -8.32 13.74
N HIS A 205 -12.47 -7.79 13.88
CA HIS A 205 -13.44 -8.30 14.84
C HIS A 205 -13.80 -9.76 14.57
N PRO A 206 -13.88 -10.63 15.60
CA PRO A 206 -14.18 -12.05 15.40
C PRO A 206 -15.56 -12.32 14.79
N GLU A 207 -16.54 -11.42 14.98
CA GLU A 207 -17.89 -11.50 14.39
C GLU A 207 -18.00 -10.76 13.04
N THR A 208 -16.88 -10.56 12.34
CA THR A 208 -16.84 -9.79 11.09
C THR A 208 -17.86 -10.26 10.05
N GLN A 209 -18.03 -11.56 9.87
CA GLN A 209 -18.99 -12.11 8.90
C GLN A 209 -20.43 -11.67 9.23
N GLU A 210 -20.82 -11.78 10.48
CA GLU A 210 -22.16 -11.37 10.94
C GLU A 210 -22.39 -9.87 10.81
N ILE A 211 -21.35 -9.10 11.08
CA ILE A 211 -21.36 -7.64 10.94
C ILE A 211 -21.54 -7.25 9.46
N ILE A 212 -20.81 -7.88 8.55
CA ILE A 212 -20.95 -7.65 7.10
C ILE A 212 -22.38 -7.95 6.64
N GLU A 213 -22.98 -9.06 7.07
CA GLU A 213 -24.35 -9.43 6.71
C GLU A 213 -25.39 -8.43 7.25
N LYS A 214 -25.25 -7.99 8.51
CA LYS A 214 -26.10 -6.94 9.07
C LYS A 214 -26.02 -5.63 8.29
N VAL A 215 -24.80 -5.19 7.97
CA VAL A 215 -24.56 -3.97 7.23
C VAL A 215 -25.05 -4.09 5.79
N ALA A 216 -24.93 -5.23 5.13
CA ALA A 216 -25.46 -5.47 3.80
C ALA A 216 -26.98 -5.23 3.75
N ILE A 217 -27.72 -5.75 4.73
CA ILE A 217 -29.17 -5.53 4.86
C ILE A 217 -29.51 -4.05 5.10
N MET A 218 -28.68 -3.34 5.88
CA MET A 218 -28.85 -1.90 6.11
C MET A 218 -28.60 -1.10 4.84
N VAL A 219 -27.54 -1.44 4.10
CA VAL A 219 -27.17 -0.80 2.83
C VAL A 219 -28.23 -1.04 1.75
N GLU A 220 -28.80 -2.24 1.67
CA GLU A 220 -29.90 -2.56 0.74
C GLU A 220 -31.11 -1.64 0.96
N LYS A 221 -31.42 -1.31 2.20
CA LYS A 221 -32.58 -0.47 2.56
C LYS A 221 -32.31 1.04 2.48
N ASN A 222 -31.12 1.46 2.91
CA ASN A 222 -30.81 2.86 3.20
C ASN A 222 -29.64 3.40 2.34
N GLY A 223 -29.05 2.56 1.49
CA GLY A 223 -27.87 2.92 0.71
C GLY A 223 -26.57 2.87 1.53
N ILE A 224 -25.47 3.14 0.85
CA ILE A 224 -24.09 3.04 1.39
C ILE A 224 -23.90 3.90 2.66
N GLN A 225 -24.61 5.00 2.79
CA GLN A 225 -24.50 5.89 3.94
C GLN A 225 -24.81 5.18 5.26
N ALA A 226 -25.62 4.10 5.23
CA ALA A 226 -25.95 3.30 6.42
C ALA A 226 -24.72 2.81 7.19
N TRP A 227 -23.63 2.44 6.47
CA TRP A 227 -22.38 2.08 7.14
C TRP A 227 -21.76 3.25 7.91
N HIS A 228 -21.77 4.45 7.36
CA HIS A 228 -21.17 5.60 8.01
C HIS A 228 -21.97 6.09 9.22
N ASP A 229 -23.30 5.98 9.16
CA ASP A 229 -24.22 6.49 10.17
C ASP A 229 -24.43 5.53 11.35
N VAL A 230 -24.35 4.20 11.14
CA VAL A 230 -24.59 3.21 12.20
C VAL A 230 -23.50 3.29 13.30
N ALA A 231 -23.90 3.23 14.56
CA ALA A 231 -22.99 3.15 15.68
C ALA A 231 -22.44 1.71 15.85
N ILE A 232 -21.23 1.58 16.40
CA ILE A 232 -20.59 0.25 16.57
C ILE A 232 -21.43 -0.62 17.52
N GLU A 233 -22.02 0.01 18.53
CA GLU A 233 -22.87 -0.63 19.55
C GLU A 233 -24.12 -1.30 18.96
N GLU A 234 -24.59 -0.82 17.80
CA GLU A 234 -25.72 -1.41 17.08
C GLU A 234 -25.32 -2.65 16.28
N LEU A 235 -24.02 -2.79 15.98
CA LEU A 235 -23.50 -3.88 15.18
C LEU A 235 -23.13 -5.11 16.03
N THR A 236 -22.53 -4.89 17.20
CA THR A 236 -22.06 -5.95 18.10
C THR A 236 -22.07 -5.49 19.55
N GLU A 237 -22.27 -6.45 20.47
CA GLU A 237 -22.14 -6.20 21.91
C GLU A 237 -20.67 -6.01 22.33
N LYS A 238 -19.72 -6.56 21.56
CA LYS A 238 -18.27 -6.47 21.82
C LYS A 238 -17.66 -5.28 21.09
N HIS A 239 -18.14 -4.09 21.39
CA HIS A 239 -17.74 -2.85 20.68
C HIS A 239 -16.58 -2.10 21.33
N GLU A 240 -16.30 -2.36 22.61
CA GLU A 240 -15.22 -1.72 23.35
C GLU A 240 -13.87 -1.99 22.65
N ASN A 241 -13.03 -1.00 22.53
CA ASN A 241 -11.72 -1.09 21.90
C ASN A 241 -11.69 -1.25 20.37
N TYR A 242 -12.84 -1.26 19.69
CA TYR A 242 -12.88 -1.32 18.22
C TYR A 242 -13.12 0.03 17.58
N TYR A 243 -12.69 0.18 16.33
CA TYR A 243 -13.03 1.31 15.47
C TYR A 243 -13.52 0.82 14.11
N LYS A 244 -14.36 1.63 13.46
CA LYS A 244 -14.84 1.36 12.10
C LYS A 244 -13.79 1.78 11.09
N VAL A 245 -13.54 0.92 10.09
CA VAL A 245 -12.77 1.30 8.90
C VAL A 245 -13.62 2.26 8.08
N THR A 246 -13.04 3.41 7.72
CA THR A 246 -13.71 4.46 6.94
C THR A 246 -13.31 4.47 5.47
N ASP A 247 -12.39 3.60 5.08
CA ASP A 247 -11.94 3.44 3.71
C ASP A 247 -13.03 2.78 2.85
N CYS A 248 -12.99 3.05 1.56
CA CYS A 248 -13.78 2.33 0.57
C CYS A 248 -12.92 1.39 -0.27
N LEU A 249 -13.56 0.44 -0.94
CA LEU A 249 -12.91 -0.49 -1.85
C LEU A 249 -12.36 0.24 -3.09
N ASP A 250 -11.31 -0.33 -3.66
CA ASP A 250 -10.84 0.02 -5.00
C ASP A 250 -11.95 -0.27 -6.03
N VAL A 251 -12.22 0.67 -6.90
CA VAL A 251 -13.23 0.52 -7.96
C VAL A 251 -12.97 -0.69 -8.88
N TRP A 252 -11.73 -1.15 -8.98
CA TRP A 252 -11.38 -2.38 -9.69
C TRP A 252 -11.82 -3.63 -8.94
N PHE A 253 -11.96 -3.56 -7.63
CA PHE A 253 -12.59 -4.62 -6.84
C PHE A 253 -14.10 -4.68 -7.15
N ASP A 254 -14.77 -3.51 -7.12
CA ASP A 254 -16.21 -3.42 -7.40
C ASP A 254 -16.53 -3.99 -8.80
N SER A 255 -15.74 -3.62 -9.80
CA SER A 255 -15.90 -4.15 -11.16
C SER A 255 -15.48 -5.62 -11.29
N GLY A 256 -14.48 -6.02 -10.53
CA GLY A 256 -13.96 -7.39 -10.54
C GLY A 256 -14.98 -8.44 -10.09
N VAL A 257 -15.87 -8.09 -9.16
CA VAL A 257 -16.92 -9.00 -8.64
C VAL A 257 -18.18 -9.08 -9.49
N THR A 258 -18.18 -8.51 -10.71
CA THR A 258 -19.33 -8.56 -11.64
C THR A 258 -19.85 -9.98 -11.88
N HIS A 259 -18.97 -10.98 -11.89
CA HIS A 259 -19.34 -12.38 -12.03
C HIS A 259 -20.27 -12.86 -10.91
N ALA A 260 -20.06 -12.40 -9.69
CA ALA A 260 -20.86 -12.78 -8.53
C ALA A 260 -22.09 -11.89 -8.33
N CYS A 261 -21.94 -10.55 -8.47
CA CYS A 261 -23.03 -9.63 -8.14
C CYS A 261 -23.99 -9.33 -9.31
N VAL A 262 -23.63 -9.69 -10.55
CA VAL A 262 -24.47 -9.47 -11.73
C VAL A 262 -24.84 -10.76 -12.41
N LEU A 263 -23.85 -11.62 -12.78
CA LEU A 263 -24.13 -12.80 -13.57
C LEU A 263 -24.81 -13.90 -12.73
N ASP A 264 -24.31 -14.18 -11.55
CA ASP A 264 -24.83 -15.25 -10.67
C ASP A 264 -26.17 -14.89 -10.03
N THR A 265 -26.48 -13.61 -9.89
CA THR A 265 -27.71 -13.14 -9.26
C THR A 265 -28.87 -12.86 -10.21
N ASN A 266 -28.63 -12.89 -11.51
CA ASN A 266 -29.63 -12.53 -12.53
C ASN A 266 -30.03 -13.76 -13.37
N GLU A 267 -31.24 -14.24 -13.17
CA GLU A 267 -31.79 -15.43 -13.88
C GLU A 267 -31.88 -15.26 -15.40
N ASP A 268 -31.87 -14.03 -15.91
CA ASP A 268 -31.87 -13.74 -17.35
C ASP A 268 -30.49 -13.79 -17.98
N LEU A 269 -29.43 -13.91 -17.19
CA LEU A 269 -28.05 -13.97 -17.64
C LEU A 269 -27.44 -15.35 -17.45
N GLN A 270 -26.55 -15.70 -18.37
CA GLN A 270 -25.81 -16.95 -18.23
C GLN A 270 -24.60 -16.76 -17.29
N PHE A 271 -24.47 -17.70 -16.35
CA PHE A 271 -23.30 -17.81 -15.48
C PHE A 271 -22.73 -19.23 -15.60
N PRO A 272 -21.43 -19.36 -15.88
CA PRO A 272 -20.47 -18.29 -16.21
C PRO A 272 -20.70 -17.69 -17.61
N ALA A 273 -20.09 -16.52 -17.86
CA ALA A 273 -20.12 -15.90 -19.19
C ALA A 273 -19.36 -16.72 -20.22
N ASP A 274 -19.89 -16.78 -21.46
CA ASP A 274 -19.22 -17.45 -22.56
C ASP A 274 -18.11 -16.61 -23.20
N LEU A 275 -18.22 -15.28 -23.10
CA LEU A 275 -17.30 -14.32 -23.70
C LEU A 275 -17.10 -13.11 -22.79
N TYR A 276 -15.84 -12.77 -22.55
CA TYR A 276 -15.40 -11.59 -21.82
C TYR A 276 -14.64 -10.67 -22.77
N LEU A 277 -15.30 -9.62 -23.26
CA LEU A 277 -14.82 -8.82 -24.39
C LEU A 277 -14.45 -7.41 -23.97
N GLU A 278 -13.18 -7.06 -24.12
CA GLU A 278 -12.65 -5.72 -23.85
C GLU A 278 -11.39 -5.42 -24.66
N GLY A 279 -10.90 -4.18 -24.56
CA GLY A 279 -9.64 -3.76 -25.14
C GLY A 279 -8.41 -4.33 -24.41
N SER A 280 -7.29 -4.30 -25.07
CA SER A 280 -6.03 -4.87 -24.57
C SER A 280 -5.47 -4.16 -23.32
N ASP A 281 -5.90 -2.94 -23.02
CA ASP A 281 -5.57 -2.20 -21.81
C ASP A 281 -6.17 -2.86 -20.56
N GLN A 282 -7.26 -3.62 -20.71
CA GLN A 282 -7.95 -4.30 -19.63
C GLN A 282 -7.20 -5.52 -19.05
N HIS A 283 -6.12 -5.96 -19.67
CA HIS A 283 -5.20 -6.91 -19.02
C HIS A 283 -4.64 -6.40 -17.69
N ARG A 284 -4.51 -5.08 -17.53
CA ARG A 284 -4.13 -4.43 -16.26
C ARG A 284 -5.31 -3.78 -15.55
N GLY A 285 -6.51 -4.03 -15.97
CA GLY A 285 -7.76 -3.51 -15.41
C GLY A 285 -8.74 -4.63 -15.12
N TRP A 286 -9.88 -4.61 -15.79
CA TRP A 286 -11.02 -5.49 -15.51
C TRP A 286 -10.72 -6.97 -15.67
N PHE A 287 -9.97 -7.40 -16.67
CA PHE A 287 -9.59 -8.82 -16.80
C PHE A 287 -8.82 -9.32 -15.59
N GLN A 288 -7.86 -8.53 -15.11
CA GLN A 288 -7.06 -8.92 -13.97
C GLN A 288 -7.84 -8.89 -12.67
N SER A 289 -8.65 -7.85 -12.42
CA SER A 289 -9.46 -7.77 -11.21
C SER A 289 -10.52 -8.87 -11.16
N SER A 290 -11.18 -9.18 -12.28
CA SER A 290 -12.17 -10.26 -12.36
C SER A 290 -11.53 -11.63 -12.14
N LEU A 291 -10.36 -11.87 -12.72
CA LEU A 291 -9.63 -13.12 -12.49
C LEU A 291 -9.30 -13.31 -11.00
N LEU A 292 -8.69 -12.30 -10.38
CA LEU A 292 -8.26 -12.39 -8.99
C LEU A 292 -9.44 -12.56 -8.03
N THR A 293 -10.53 -11.83 -8.22
CA THR A 293 -11.71 -11.95 -7.36
C THR A 293 -12.41 -13.29 -7.54
N SER A 294 -12.53 -13.79 -8.76
CA SER A 294 -13.15 -15.09 -9.01
C SER A 294 -12.33 -16.26 -8.44
N ILE A 295 -11.00 -16.26 -8.59
CA ILE A 295 -10.12 -17.25 -7.99
C ILE A 295 -10.17 -17.20 -6.47
N ALA A 296 -10.14 -16.00 -5.88
CA ALA A 296 -10.20 -15.83 -4.43
C ALA A 296 -11.51 -16.36 -3.84
N THR A 297 -12.65 -16.11 -4.48
CA THR A 297 -13.98 -16.56 -4.01
C THR A 297 -14.17 -18.05 -4.21
N VAL A 298 -13.73 -18.62 -5.31
CA VAL A 298 -13.80 -20.06 -5.58
C VAL A 298 -12.93 -20.85 -4.61
N SER A 299 -11.74 -20.35 -4.26
CA SER A 299 -10.90 -20.98 -3.24
C SER A 299 -11.55 -21.02 -1.86
N TYR A 300 -12.38 -20.04 -1.52
CA TYR A 300 -13.14 -20.05 -0.27
C TYR A 300 -14.29 -21.07 -0.30
N THR A 301 -14.96 -21.25 -1.43
CA THR A 301 -16.02 -22.26 -1.59
C THR A 301 -15.49 -23.69 -1.61
N HIS A 302 -14.23 -23.90 -1.95
CA HIS A 302 -13.57 -25.21 -1.84
C HIS A 302 -13.55 -25.80 -0.42
N LEU A 303 -13.63 -24.97 0.60
CA LEU A 303 -13.75 -25.45 1.98
C LEU A 303 -15.17 -25.94 2.32
N ARG A 304 -16.17 -25.74 1.45
CA ARG A 304 -17.57 -26.09 1.70
C ARG A 304 -18.22 -27.04 0.69
N ALA A 305 -17.70 -27.20 -0.50
CA ALA A 305 -18.32 -28.05 -1.52
C ALA A 305 -17.29 -28.73 -2.39
N HIS A 306 -17.45 -30.03 -2.51
CA HIS A 306 -16.57 -30.94 -3.25
C HIS A 306 -16.61 -30.74 -4.78
N GLU A 307 -17.34 -29.77 -5.26
CA GLU A 307 -17.56 -29.63 -6.69
C GLU A 307 -17.32 -28.24 -7.14
N THR A 308 -16.08 -27.98 -7.32
CA THR A 308 -15.91 -26.78 -7.86
C THR A 308 -15.08 -26.65 -8.95
N ARG A 309 -15.38 -26.23 -9.68
CA ARG A 309 -15.75 -25.24 -10.60
C ARG A 309 -14.60 -24.35 -11.05
N GLU A 310 -13.41 -24.92 -11.11
CA GLU A 310 -12.30 -24.36 -11.85
C GLU A 310 -12.70 -24.07 -13.30
N ASP A 311 -13.60 -24.89 -13.85
CA ASP A 311 -14.22 -24.68 -15.16
C ASP A 311 -15.07 -23.42 -15.25
N LEU A 312 -15.66 -22.96 -14.16
CA LEU A 312 -16.41 -21.70 -14.13
C LEU A 312 -15.53 -20.46 -14.23
N VAL A 313 -14.40 -20.49 -13.54
CA VAL A 313 -13.44 -19.37 -13.60
C VAL A 313 -12.86 -19.23 -14.99
N CYS A 314 -12.54 -20.36 -15.62
CA CYS A 314 -12.02 -20.37 -16.98
C CYS A 314 -13.01 -19.81 -18.00
N ARG A 315 -14.31 -20.01 -17.79
CA ARG A 315 -15.33 -19.51 -18.71
C ARG A 315 -15.63 -18.02 -18.56
N LEU A 316 -15.38 -17.45 -17.38
CA LEU A 316 -15.56 -16.01 -17.19
C LEU A 316 -14.58 -15.16 -17.99
N LEU A 317 -13.47 -15.72 -18.41
CA LEU A 317 -12.40 -15.03 -19.11
C LEU A 317 -12.33 -15.39 -20.61
N LEU A 318 -13.33 -16.08 -21.13
CA LEU A 318 -13.42 -16.34 -22.55
C LEU A 318 -13.94 -15.13 -23.30
#